data_ce7be6368fe6889423a56eb038d25d9c
#
_entry.id   ce7be6368fe6889423a56eb038d25d9c
#
_cell.length_a   1.000
_cell.length_b   1.000
_cell.length_c   1.000
_cell.angle_alpha   90.00
_cell.angle_beta   90.00
_cell.angle_gamma   90.00
#
_symmetry.space_group_name_H-M   'P 1'
#
loop_
_entity.id
_entity.type
_entity.pdbx_description
1 polymer ?
#
loop_
_entity_poly.entity_id
_entity_poly.type
_entity_poly.pdbx_seq_one_letter_code
_entity_poly.pdbx_strand_id
1 'polypeptide(L)'
;MIFNQLFDEKSSTYTYVISSGKGREALIIDPVIEHTQHYIKVLKDLDLKLVKVIDTHIHADHVSGLNELNKRTNCARIMGEGSESEVIDIKVKDNEKIKIDSIELQTIYTPGHTKCSYSYLLDNKVFTGDTLLINGTGRTDFQGGSAKEQYNSIFNKLFKLPEETLIYPAHDYNGKKFSTIGSEKKNNPRLQVSSSNQYEEIMNNLNLANPKMMDIAVPANKRGLTLEQFNVSWCNF
;
A
#
# COMPACT_ATOMS: atom_id res chain seq x y z
N MET A 1 9.09 9.78 -17.03
CA MET A 1 8.86 8.97 -15.80
C MET A 1 8.56 7.53 -16.19
N ILE A 2 9.19 6.55 -15.54
CA ILE A 2 8.86 5.12 -15.64
C ILE A 2 7.86 4.79 -14.52
N PHE A 3 6.77 4.13 -14.89
CA PHE A 3 5.73 3.70 -13.98
C PHE A 3 5.23 2.31 -14.39
N ASN A 4 5.50 1.31 -13.57
CA ASN A 4 5.04 -0.05 -13.77
C ASN A 4 4.13 -0.47 -12.62
N GLN A 5 2.95 -0.97 -12.96
CA GLN A 5 2.03 -1.62 -12.05
C GLN A 5 2.13 -3.14 -12.28
N LEU A 6 2.57 -3.87 -11.28
CA LEU A 6 2.72 -5.30 -11.27
C LEU A 6 1.61 -5.92 -10.42
N PHE A 7 1.21 -7.14 -10.70
CA PHE A 7 0.08 -7.79 -10.02
C PHE A 7 0.46 -9.17 -9.51
N ASP A 8 0.14 -9.45 -8.25
CA ASP A 8 0.17 -10.78 -7.66
C ASP A 8 -1.24 -11.39 -7.65
N GLU A 9 -1.43 -12.50 -8.37
CA GLU A 9 -2.73 -13.17 -8.48
C GLU A 9 -3.18 -13.84 -7.18
N LYS A 10 -2.23 -14.25 -6.30
CA LYS A 10 -2.56 -14.99 -5.07
C LYS A 10 -3.18 -14.11 -4.01
N SER A 11 -2.59 -12.93 -3.78
CA SER A 11 -3.08 -11.94 -2.81
C SER A 11 -3.93 -10.86 -3.47
N SER A 12 -4.02 -10.81 -4.81
CA SER A 12 -4.63 -9.74 -5.59
C SER A 12 -3.99 -8.37 -5.33
N THR A 13 -2.68 -8.36 -5.06
CA THR A 13 -1.91 -7.17 -4.69
C THR A 13 -1.30 -6.50 -5.92
N TYR A 14 -1.36 -5.17 -5.95
CA TYR A 14 -0.60 -4.34 -6.87
C TYR A 14 0.69 -3.84 -6.22
N THR A 15 1.80 -4.06 -6.90
CA THR A 15 3.11 -3.46 -6.59
C THR A 15 3.44 -2.39 -7.63
N TYR A 16 3.97 -1.26 -7.20
CA TYR A 16 4.29 -0.14 -8.10
C TYR A 16 5.79 0.12 -8.14
N VAL A 17 6.38 0.14 -9.34
CA VAL A 17 7.79 0.53 -9.59
C VAL A 17 7.80 1.90 -10.24
N ILE A 18 8.46 2.86 -9.61
CA ILE A 18 8.45 4.26 -10.01
C ILE A 18 9.89 4.77 -10.12
N SER A 19 10.20 5.48 -11.23
CA SER A 19 11.50 6.13 -11.48
C SER A 19 11.33 7.36 -12.36
N SER A 20 12.26 8.32 -12.24
CA SER A 20 12.28 9.49 -13.11
C SER A 20 12.69 9.16 -14.56
N GLY A 21 13.35 8.02 -14.80
CA GLY A 21 13.78 7.57 -16.12
C GLY A 21 14.76 6.40 -16.07
N LYS A 22 15.19 5.94 -17.24
CA LYS A 22 16.21 4.90 -17.39
C LYS A 22 17.55 5.38 -16.80
N GLY A 23 18.31 4.49 -16.15
CA GLY A 23 19.58 4.81 -15.51
C GLY A 23 19.42 5.64 -14.21
N ARG A 24 18.21 5.74 -13.66
CA ARG A 24 17.88 6.60 -12.52
C ARG A 24 17.51 5.80 -11.27
N GLU A 25 17.35 6.55 -10.18
CA GLU A 25 16.83 5.99 -8.93
C GLU A 25 15.40 5.52 -9.10
N ALA A 26 15.05 4.46 -8.37
CA ALA A 26 13.71 3.90 -8.32
C ALA A 26 13.22 3.72 -6.88
N LEU A 27 11.91 3.74 -6.73
CA LEU A 27 11.22 3.26 -5.53
C LEU A 27 10.20 2.18 -5.91
N ILE A 28 9.89 1.31 -4.94
CA ILE A 28 8.84 0.29 -5.06
C ILE A 28 7.85 0.50 -3.92
N ILE A 29 6.54 0.40 -4.23
CA ILE A 29 5.46 0.47 -3.24
C ILE A 29 4.76 -0.89 -3.17
N ASP A 30 4.49 -1.38 -1.97
CA ASP A 30 3.78 -2.62 -1.62
C ASP A 30 4.32 -3.88 -2.36
N PRO A 31 5.62 -4.22 -2.18
CA PRO A 31 6.19 -5.40 -2.81
C PRO A 31 5.75 -6.70 -2.10
N VAL A 32 5.38 -7.71 -2.88
CA VAL A 32 5.15 -9.09 -2.40
C VAL A 32 6.46 -9.87 -2.37
N ILE A 33 6.77 -10.56 -1.26
CA ILE A 33 8.08 -11.18 -1.03
C ILE A 33 8.42 -12.25 -2.08
N GLU A 34 7.46 -13.04 -2.52
CA GLU A 34 7.63 -14.10 -3.51
C GLU A 34 8.05 -13.55 -4.89
N HIS A 35 7.72 -12.29 -5.17
CA HIS A 35 8.07 -11.63 -6.44
C HIS A 35 9.38 -10.85 -6.41
N THR A 36 10.15 -10.91 -5.32
CA THR A 36 11.41 -10.14 -5.19
C THR A 36 12.37 -10.35 -6.36
N GLN A 37 12.53 -11.59 -6.84
CA GLN A 37 13.38 -11.89 -8.01
C GLN A 37 12.86 -11.21 -9.29
N HIS A 38 11.55 -11.17 -9.47
CA HIS A 38 10.93 -10.49 -10.59
C HIS A 38 11.17 -8.98 -10.53
N TYR A 39 11.04 -8.36 -9.35
CA TYR A 39 11.34 -6.94 -9.17
C TYR A 39 12.80 -6.62 -9.50
N ILE A 40 13.75 -7.42 -9.01
CA ILE A 40 15.18 -7.26 -9.34
C ILE A 40 15.42 -7.37 -10.85
N LYS A 41 14.74 -8.30 -11.52
CA LYS A 41 14.81 -8.42 -12.99
C LYS A 41 14.27 -7.17 -13.68
N VAL A 42 13.10 -6.67 -13.29
CA VAL A 42 12.50 -5.43 -13.82
C VAL A 42 13.45 -4.24 -13.65
N LEU A 43 14.02 -4.07 -12.44
CA LEU A 43 14.99 -3.01 -12.18
C LEU A 43 16.22 -3.11 -13.11
N LYS A 44 16.74 -4.31 -13.30
CA LYS A 44 17.90 -4.55 -14.18
C LYS A 44 17.55 -4.30 -15.66
N ASP A 45 16.42 -4.80 -16.15
CA ASP A 45 16.00 -4.66 -17.55
C ASP A 45 15.75 -3.18 -17.92
N LEU A 46 15.34 -2.37 -16.94
CA LEU A 46 15.09 -0.93 -17.09
C LEU A 46 16.31 -0.06 -16.69
N ASP A 47 17.42 -0.67 -16.29
CA ASP A 47 18.61 0.00 -15.81
C ASP A 47 18.31 0.97 -14.65
N LEU A 48 17.62 0.47 -13.61
CA LEU A 48 17.17 1.26 -12.45
C LEU A 48 17.94 0.87 -11.19
N LYS A 49 18.24 1.88 -10.34
CA LYS A 49 18.83 1.69 -9.01
C LYS A 49 17.74 1.83 -7.96
N LEU A 50 17.32 0.74 -7.34
CA LEU A 50 16.38 0.80 -6.20
C LEU A 50 17.04 1.48 -4.99
N VAL A 51 16.48 2.60 -4.54
CA VAL A 51 16.99 3.36 -3.38
C VAL A 51 15.99 3.41 -2.23
N LYS A 52 14.71 3.20 -2.51
CA LYS A 52 13.63 3.21 -1.50
C LYS A 52 12.61 2.12 -1.78
N VAL A 53 12.08 1.54 -0.73
CA VAL A 53 10.95 0.63 -0.75
C VAL A 53 9.96 1.05 0.32
N ILE A 54 8.67 1.01 0.01
CA ILE A 54 7.59 1.57 0.82
C ILE A 54 6.50 0.52 0.99
N ASP A 55 6.00 0.31 2.21
CA ASP A 55 4.70 -0.31 2.43
C ASP A 55 3.70 0.77 2.85
N THR A 56 2.50 0.72 2.26
CA THR A 56 1.40 1.65 2.62
C THR A 56 0.89 1.38 4.03
N HIS A 57 0.94 0.14 4.48
CA HIS A 57 0.53 -0.33 5.80
C HIS A 57 1.15 -1.70 6.12
N ILE A 58 0.90 -2.27 7.29
CA ILE A 58 1.26 -3.67 7.59
C ILE A 58 0.22 -4.58 6.95
N HIS A 59 0.62 -5.28 5.88
CA HIS A 59 -0.24 -6.18 5.11
C HIS A 59 -0.60 -7.44 5.89
N ALA A 60 -1.85 -7.93 5.72
CA ALA A 60 -2.35 -9.15 6.36
C ALA A 60 -2.58 -10.31 5.36
N ASP A 61 -2.50 -10.04 4.09
CA ASP A 61 -2.81 -10.93 2.97
C ASP A 61 -1.58 -11.54 2.30
N HIS A 62 -0.42 -10.89 2.45
CA HIS A 62 0.87 -11.35 1.94
C HIS A 62 2.03 -10.92 2.84
N VAL A 63 3.17 -11.58 2.70
CA VAL A 63 4.42 -11.13 3.31
C VAL A 63 5.09 -10.11 2.40
N SER A 64 5.42 -8.94 2.95
CA SER A 64 6.07 -7.86 2.21
C SER A 64 7.50 -8.21 1.80
N GLY A 65 7.84 -7.86 0.56
CA GLY A 65 9.21 -7.93 0.04
C GLY A 65 10.15 -6.84 0.51
N LEU A 66 9.70 -5.94 1.37
CA LEU A 66 10.41 -4.75 1.84
C LEU A 66 11.79 -5.07 2.42
N ASN A 67 11.87 -6.03 3.34
CA ASN A 67 13.15 -6.42 3.96
C ASN A 67 14.05 -7.23 3.01
N GLU A 68 13.48 -8.11 2.19
CA GLU A 68 14.24 -8.86 1.18
C GLU A 68 14.84 -7.96 0.10
N LEU A 69 14.12 -6.93 -0.35
CA LEU A 69 14.65 -5.91 -1.28
C LEU A 69 15.76 -5.09 -0.63
N ASN A 70 15.62 -4.69 0.63
CA ASN A 70 16.71 -4.02 1.37
C ASN A 70 17.97 -4.90 1.44
N LYS A 71 17.83 -6.19 1.82
CA LYS A 71 18.95 -7.14 1.87
C LYS A 71 19.70 -7.24 0.54
N ARG A 72 18.99 -7.14 -0.60
CA ARG A 72 19.55 -7.31 -1.95
C ARG A 72 20.12 -6.04 -2.57
N THR A 73 19.57 -4.87 -2.23
CA THR A 73 19.87 -3.61 -2.93
C THR A 73 20.37 -2.51 -2.02
N ASN A 74 20.33 -2.71 -0.71
CA ASN A 74 20.61 -1.71 0.31
C ASN A 74 19.70 -0.46 0.20
N CYS A 75 18.48 -0.62 -0.31
CA CYS A 75 17.49 0.46 -0.38
C CYS A 75 16.92 0.76 1.01
N ALA A 76 16.53 2.01 1.27
CA ALA A 76 15.88 2.39 2.52
C ALA A 76 14.43 1.88 2.57
N ARG A 77 14.04 1.32 3.73
CA ARG A 77 12.67 0.82 4.02
C ARG A 77 11.86 1.92 4.68
N ILE A 78 10.70 2.21 4.12
CA ILE A 78 9.84 3.33 4.54
C ILE A 78 8.45 2.83 4.90
N MET A 79 7.92 3.31 6.02
CA MET A 79 6.50 3.20 6.40
C MET A 79 6.06 4.45 7.19
N GLY A 80 4.77 4.57 7.41
CA GLY A 80 4.20 5.60 8.27
C GLY A 80 4.65 5.50 9.73
N GLU A 81 4.68 6.64 10.44
CA GLU A 81 5.14 6.77 11.84
C GLU A 81 4.44 5.79 12.81
N GLY A 82 3.15 5.47 12.56
CA GLY A 82 2.38 4.51 13.37
C GLY A 82 2.69 3.04 13.10
N SER A 83 3.66 2.73 12.23
CA SER A 83 4.03 1.34 11.95
C SER A 83 4.72 0.68 13.14
N GLU A 84 4.27 -0.54 13.47
CA GLU A 84 4.88 -1.42 14.47
C GLU A 84 5.99 -2.31 13.88
N SER A 85 6.38 -2.11 12.63
CA SER A 85 7.50 -2.87 12.03
C SER A 85 8.83 -2.48 12.65
N GLU A 86 9.63 -3.50 13.01
CA GLU A 86 10.91 -3.37 13.71
C GLU A 86 12.08 -3.00 12.78
N VAL A 87 11.88 -3.14 11.46
CA VAL A 87 12.97 -3.05 10.47
C VAL A 87 12.95 -1.76 9.63
N ILE A 88 12.11 -0.79 9.96
CA ILE A 88 11.93 0.43 9.16
C ILE A 88 13.07 1.41 9.40
N ASP A 89 13.71 1.86 8.31
CA ASP A 89 14.80 2.83 8.34
C ASP A 89 14.27 4.27 8.46
N ILE A 90 13.14 4.56 7.79
CA ILE A 90 12.54 5.89 7.74
C ILE A 90 11.05 5.78 8.06
N LYS A 91 10.61 6.39 9.16
CA LYS A 91 9.20 6.56 9.51
C LYS A 91 8.74 7.94 9.09
N VAL A 92 7.75 8.00 8.18
CA VAL A 92 7.24 9.25 7.64
C VAL A 92 6.00 9.73 8.40
N LYS A 93 5.86 11.06 8.51
CA LYS A 93 4.70 11.74 9.07
C LYS A 93 3.76 12.24 7.99
N ASP A 94 2.57 12.70 8.41
CA ASP A 94 1.61 13.35 7.51
C ASP A 94 2.22 14.60 6.86
N ASN A 95 1.96 14.79 5.57
CA ASN A 95 2.45 15.91 4.76
C ASN A 95 3.99 15.99 4.57
N GLU A 96 4.74 14.94 4.89
CA GLU A 96 6.16 14.88 4.55
C GLU A 96 6.37 14.50 3.08
N LYS A 97 7.61 14.67 2.61
CA LYS A 97 7.99 14.41 1.22
C LYS A 97 9.07 13.33 1.13
N ILE A 98 8.80 12.31 0.35
CA ILE A 98 9.77 11.27 -0.01
C ILE A 98 10.33 11.61 -1.39
N LYS A 99 11.66 11.78 -1.48
CA LYS A 99 12.33 12.20 -2.73
C LYS A 99 13.22 11.09 -3.27
N ILE A 100 13.15 10.87 -4.57
CA ILE A 100 14.15 10.15 -5.36
C ILE A 100 14.40 10.94 -6.65
N ASP A 101 15.65 11.28 -6.96
CA ASP A 101 15.95 12.16 -8.10
C ASP A 101 15.00 13.38 -8.18
N SER A 102 14.30 13.52 -9.30
CA SER A 102 13.30 14.58 -9.53
C SER A 102 11.88 14.21 -9.10
N ILE A 103 11.66 13.00 -8.55
CA ILE A 103 10.36 12.54 -8.08
C ILE A 103 10.20 12.91 -6.60
N GLU A 104 9.02 13.44 -6.27
CA GLU A 104 8.63 13.78 -4.91
C GLU A 104 7.23 13.23 -4.62
N LEU A 105 7.14 12.28 -3.68
CA LEU A 105 5.86 11.78 -3.17
C LEU A 105 5.50 12.55 -1.90
N GLN A 106 4.29 13.09 -1.85
CA GLN A 106 3.72 13.63 -0.62
C GLN A 106 3.04 12.51 0.16
N THR A 107 3.34 12.41 1.45
CA THR A 107 2.71 11.46 2.37
C THR A 107 1.37 12.04 2.87
N ILE A 108 0.35 11.19 2.93
CA ILE A 108 -0.96 11.52 3.47
C ILE A 108 -1.30 10.44 4.50
N TYR A 109 -1.36 10.79 5.78
CA TYR A 109 -1.78 9.86 6.83
C TYR A 109 -3.27 9.55 6.66
N THR A 110 -3.60 8.30 6.35
CA THR A 110 -4.95 7.84 6.04
C THR A 110 -5.34 6.62 6.88
N PRO A 111 -5.40 6.76 8.23
CA PRO A 111 -5.76 5.67 9.11
C PRO A 111 -7.21 5.21 8.89
N GLY A 112 -7.48 3.99 9.34
CA GLY A 112 -8.83 3.44 9.37
C GLY A 112 -8.91 1.99 8.92
N HIS A 113 -8.25 1.59 7.82
CA HIS A 113 -8.00 0.18 7.53
C HIS A 113 -7.03 -0.41 8.58
N THR A 114 -5.90 0.26 8.77
CA THR A 114 -4.99 0.06 9.90
C THR A 114 -4.60 1.40 10.51
N LYS A 115 -4.03 1.40 11.73
CA LYS A 115 -3.50 2.61 12.36
C LYS A 115 -2.28 3.18 11.62
N CYS A 116 -1.53 2.34 10.91
CA CYS A 116 -0.31 2.74 10.20
C CYS A 116 -0.54 3.05 8.72
N SER A 117 -1.78 3.09 8.25
CA SER A 117 -2.10 3.32 6.84
C SER A 117 -1.73 4.73 6.37
N TYR A 118 -0.99 4.78 5.27
CA TYR A 118 -0.64 6.00 4.56
C TYR A 118 -0.97 5.88 3.08
N SER A 119 -1.35 7.00 2.48
CA SER A 119 -1.44 7.16 1.04
C SER A 119 -0.28 8.04 0.55
N TYR A 120 0.13 7.86 -0.70
CA TYR A 120 1.27 8.59 -1.29
C TYR A 120 0.82 9.27 -2.57
N LEU A 121 0.92 10.60 -2.62
CA LEU A 121 0.53 11.41 -3.78
C LEU A 121 1.78 11.74 -4.62
N LEU A 122 1.72 11.40 -5.91
CA LEU A 122 2.71 11.73 -6.92
C LEU A 122 2.02 12.39 -8.11
N ASP A 123 2.25 13.67 -8.33
CA ASP A 123 1.60 14.44 -9.39
C ASP A 123 0.06 14.28 -9.34
N ASN A 124 -0.53 13.69 -10.37
CA ASN A 124 -1.96 13.37 -10.45
C ASN A 124 -2.30 11.92 -10.07
N LYS A 125 -1.45 11.22 -9.34
CA LYS A 125 -1.64 9.82 -8.91
C LYS A 125 -1.57 9.71 -7.40
N VAL A 126 -2.50 9.00 -6.80
CA VAL A 126 -2.47 8.67 -5.38
C VAL A 126 -2.48 7.15 -5.19
N PHE A 127 -1.48 6.65 -4.45
CA PHE A 127 -1.37 5.26 -4.03
C PHE A 127 -2.05 5.14 -2.67
N THR A 128 -3.21 4.49 -2.62
CA THR A 128 -4.13 4.57 -1.48
C THR A 128 -4.01 3.40 -0.51
N GLY A 129 -3.15 2.43 -0.80
CA GLY A 129 -3.14 1.19 -0.03
C GLY A 129 -4.54 0.59 0.02
N ASP A 130 -4.96 0.17 1.20
CA ASP A 130 -6.30 -0.35 1.46
C ASP A 130 -7.25 0.70 2.07
N THR A 131 -6.85 1.97 2.13
CA THR A 131 -7.78 3.01 2.59
C THR A 131 -8.93 3.19 1.61
N LEU A 132 -8.62 3.31 0.31
CA LEU A 132 -9.61 3.46 -0.76
C LEU A 132 -9.28 2.51 -1.92
N LEU A 133 -10.20 1.58 -2.20
CA LEU A 133 -10.12 0.64 -3.30
C LEU A 133 -11.03 1.08 -4.46
N ILE A 134 -10.96 0.38 -5.58
CA ILE A 134 -11.86 0.64 -6.72
C ILE A 134 -13.23 0.03 -6.41
N ASN A 135 -14.25 0.87 -6.32
CA ASN A 135 -15.62 0.52 -5.92
C ASN A 135 -15.70 -0.14 -4.52
N GLY A 136 -14.76 0.19 -3.64
CA GLY A 136 -14.72 -0.37 -2.28
C GLY A 136 -13.74 0.39 -1.38
N THR A 137 -13.55 -0.14 -0.18
CA THR A 137 -12.56 0.32 0.79
C THR A 137 -11.99 -0.90 1.52
N GLY A 138 -10.83 -0.78 2.13
CA GLY A 138 -10.34 -1.82 3.04
C GLY A 138 -11.29 -2.03 4.22
N ARG A 139 -11.28 -3.21 4.80
CA ARG A 139 -12.01 -3.51 6.05
C ARG A 139 -11.41 -2.75 7.24
N THR A 140 -12.17 -2.64 8.32
CA THR A 140 -11.77 -1.82 9.49
C THR A 140 -11.91 -2.57 10.82
N ASP A 141 -12.11 -3.87 10.78
CA ASP A 141 -12.50 -4.70 11.93
C ASP A 141 -11.31 -5.42 12.61
N PHE A 142 -10.06 -5.18 12.15
CA PHE A 142 -8.84 -5.68 12.81
C PHE A 142 -7.64 -4.75 12.61
N GLN A 143 -6.46 -5.11 13.15
CA GLN A 143 -5.21 -4.32 13.14
C GLN A 143 -5.37 -2.87 13.65
N GLY A 144 -6.25 -2.69 14.62
CA GLY A 144 -6.57 -1.36 15.15
C GLY A 144 -7.29 -0.47 14.16
N GLY A 145 -8.06 -1.08 13.25
CA GLY A 145 -8.90 -0.39 12.28
C GLY A 145 -10.04 0.39 12.94
N SER A 146 -10.55 1.37 12.21
CA SER A 146 -11.63 2.25 12.64
C SER A 146 -12.39 2.78 11.43
N ALA A 147 -13.65 2.41 11.28
CA ALA A 147 -14.49 2.90 10.20
C ALA A 147 -14.64 4.43 10.24
N LYS A 148 -14.71 5.01 11.44
CA LYS A 148 -14.76 6.47 11.62
C LYS A 148 -13.50 7.17 11.13
N GLU A 149 -12.33 6.64 11.46
CA GLU A 149 -11.05 7.19 10.97
C GLU A 149 -10.93 7.03 9.47
N GLN A 150 -11.34 5.87 8.91
CA GLN A 150 -11.32 5.64 7.47
C GLN A 150 -12.26 6.60 6.72
N TYR A 151 -13.47 6.84 7.24
CA TYR A 151 -14.36 7.86 6.72
C TYR A 151 -13.66 9.23 6.67
N ASN A 152 -13.05 9.66 7.77
CA ASN A 152 -12.34 10.94 7.84
C ASN A 152 -11.15 10.98 6.85
N SER A 153 -10.40 9.90 6.72
CA SER A 153 -9.29 9.79 5.78
C SER A 153 -9.76 9.93 4.33
N ILE A 154 -10.88 9.32 3.99
CA ILE A 154 -11.43 9.38 2.63
C ILE A 154 -12.07 10.75 2.36
N PHE A 155 -13.04 11.16 3.19
CA PHE A 155 -13.86 12.35 2.90
C PHE A 155 -13.14 13.67 3.16
N ASN A 156 -12.25 13.73 4.17
CA ASN A 156 -11.59 14.96 4.57
C ASN A 156 -10.17 15.12 4.00
N LYS A 157 -9.58 14.03 3.45
CA LYS A 157 -8.25 14.09 2.83
C LYS A 157 -8.29 13.65 1.36
N LEU A 158 -8.54 12.37 1.06
CA LEU A 158 -8.48 11.86 -0.31
C LEU A 158 -9.48 12.55 -1.24
N PHE A 159 -10.71 12.74 -0.80
CA PHE A 159 -11.75 13.42 -1.59
C PHE A 159 -11.57 14.94 -1.71
N LYS A 160 -10.53 15.52 -1.08
CA LYS A 160 -10.11 16.92 -1.33
C LYS A 160 -9.12 17.04 -2.49
N LEU A 161 -8.57 15.93 -2.97
CA LEU A 161 -7.77 15.90 -4.18
C LEU A 161 -8.65 16.20 -5.41
N PRO A 162 -8.07 16.71 -6.51
CA PRO A 162 -8.79 16.94 -7.76
C PRO A 162 -9.52 15.67 -8.25
N GLU A 163 -10.68 15.82 -8.86
CA GLU A 163 -11.52 14.69 -9.29
C GLU A 163 -10.85 13.80 -10.35
N GLU A 164 -9.96 14.36 -11.16
CA GLU A 164 -9.15 13.67 -12.16
C GLU A 164 -7.95 12.91 -11.57
N THR A 165 -7.64 13.07 -10.27
CA THR A 165 -6.55 12.33 -9.63
C THR A 165 -6.80 10.84 -9.74
N LEU A 166 -5.82 10.12 -10.30
CA LEU A 166 -5.85 8.67 -10.48
C LEU A 166 -5.58 7.96 -9.16
N ILE A 167 -6.45 7.03 -8.81
CA ILE A 167 -6.31 6.18 -7.63
C ILE A 167 -5.66 4.86 -8.04
N TYR A 168 -4.57 4.50 -7.36
CA TYR A 168 -3.87 3.24 -7.47
C TYR A 168 -3.89 2.52 -6.12
N PRO A 169 -4.81 1.57 -5.90
CA PRO A 169 -4.96 0.86 -4.62
C PRO A 169 -3.93 -0.25 -4.45
N ALA A 170 -3.77 -0.78 -3.23
CA ALA A 170 -2.98 -1.99 -3.02
C ALA A 170 -3.65 -3.24 -3.60
N HIS A 171 -5.00 -3.28 -3.66
CA HIS A 171 -5.72 -4.46 -4.12
C HIS A 171 -6.82 -4.14 -5.13
N ASP A 172 -7.05 -5.09 -6.06
CA ASP A 172 -8.29 -5.18 -6.82
C ASP A 172 -8.60 -6.64 -7.14
N TYR A 173 -9.85 -7.02 -6.92
CA TYR A 173 -10.35 -8.39 -7.11
C TYR A 173 -11.12 -8.58 -8.41
N ASN A 174 -11.23 -7.52 -9.22
CA ASN A 174 -12.06 -7.48 -10.44
C ASN A 174 -11.24 -7.17 -11.71
N GLY A 175 -9.90 -7.10 -11.60
CA GLY A 175 -9.00 -6.83 -12.72
C GLY A 175 -8.92 -5.37 -13.16
N LYS A 176 -9.39 -4.42 -12.33
CA LYS A 176 -9.30 -3.00 -12.60
C LYS A 176 -7.97 -2.45 -12.10
N LYS A 177 -7.28 -1.72 -12.94
CA LYS A 177 -5.92 -1.22 -12.67
C LYS A 177 -5.89 0.10 -11.89
N PHE A 178 -6.88 0.97 -12.09
CA PHE A 178 -6.99 2.28 -11.45
C PHE A 178 -8.43 2.79 -11.51
N SER A 179 -8.71 3.81 -10.73
CA SER A 179 -9.93 4.62 -10.75
C SER A 179 -9.58 6.10 -10.68
N THR A 180 -10.55 6.97 -10.44
CA THR A 180 -10.33 8.39 -10.14
C THR A 180 -11.07 8.81 -8.88
N ILE A 181 -10.61 9.89 -8.25
CA ILE A 181 -11.30 10.48 -7.09
C ILE A 181 -12.77 10.78 -7.43
N GLY A 182 -13.04 11.39 -8.59
CA GLY A 182 -14.40 11.71 -9.02
C GLY A 182 -15.26 10.46 -9.27
N SER A 183 -14.69 9.39 -9.83
CA SER A 183 -15.39 8.14 -10.02
C SER A 183 -15.77 7.49 -8.68
N GLU A 184 -14.84 7.42 -7.72
CA GLU A 184 -15.12 6.82 -6.42
C GLU A 184 -16.10 7.67 -5.59
N LYS A 185 -16.03 8.99 -5.64
CA LYS A 185 -17.05 9.86 -5.03
C LYS A 185 -18.46 9.54 -5.53
N LYS A 186 -18.61 9.31 -6.84
CA LYS A 186 -19.90 9.13 -7.49
C LYS A 186 -20.43 7.70 -7.42
N ASN A 187 -19.56 6.71 -7.53
CA ASN A 187 -19.97 5.34 -7.85
C ASN A 187 -19.58 4.30 -6.78
N ASN A 188 -18.69 4.63 -5.83
CA ASN A 188 -18.28 3.66 -4.82
C ASN A 188 -19.46 3.35 -3.87
N PRO A 189 -19.95 2.10 -3.84
CA PRO A 189 -21.17 1.77 -3.09
C PRO A 189 -21.02 1.95 -1.58
N ARG A 190 -19.80 1.88 -1.03
CA ARG A 190 -19.55 2.08 0.41
C ARG A 190 -19.50 3.56 0.78
N LEU A 191 -19.36 4.46 -0.20
CA LEU A 191 -19.15 5.89 0.03
C LEU A 191 -20.37 6.75 -0.34
N GLN A 192 -21.51 6.11 -0.72
CA GLN A 192 -22.78 6.78 -0.96
C GLN A 192 -23.50 7.02 0.39
N VAL A 193 -22.86 7.72 1.30
CA VAL A 193 -23.31 7.99 2.67
C VAL A 193 -23.25 9.48 2.97
N SER A 194 -24.11 9.95 3.88
CA SER A 194 -24.17 11.36 4.28
C SER A 194 -23.46 11.63 5.63
N SER A 195 -23.00 10.59 6.33
CA SER A 195 -22.33 10.74 7.62
C SER A 195 -21.41 9.57 7.94
N SER A 196 -20.46 9.80 8.88
CA SER A 196 -19.60 8.71 9.37
C SER A 196 -20.37 7.60 10.04
N ASN A 197 -21.49 7.88 10.70
CA ASN A 197 -22.32 6.86 11.36
C ASN A 197 -22.91 5.88 10.33
N GLN A 198 -23.40 6.39 9.19
CA GLN A 198 -23.88 5.52 8.10
C GLN A 198 -22.75 4.68 7.50
N TYR A 199 -21.57 5.26 7.36
CA TYR A 199 -20.41 4.53 6.90
C TYR A 199 -20.00 3.43 7.89
N GLU A 200 -19.97 3.73 9.18
CA GLU A 200 -19.68 2.77 10.25
C GLU A 200 -20.67 1.63 10.26
N GLU A 201 -21.97 1.90 10.05
CA GLU A 201 -23.01 0.88 9.93
C GLU A 201 -22.75 -0.06 8.75
N ILE A 202 -22.41 0.47 7.57
CA ILE A 202 -22.03 -0.34 6.40
C ILE A 202 -20.82 -1.22 6.73
N MET A 203 -19.75 -0.63 7.30
CA MET A 203 -18.51 -1.34 7.57
C MET A 203 -18.67 -2.43 8.64
N ASN A 204 -19.47 -2.20 9.67
CA ASN A 204 -19.75 -3.17 10.72
C ASN A 204 -20.62 -4.35 10.24
N ASN A 205 -21.35 -4.18 9.15
CA ASN A 205 -22.18 -5.24 8.55
C ASN A 205 -21.45 -5.99 7.41
N LEU A 206 -20.19 -5.71 7.16
CA LEU A 206 -19.39 -6.46 6.19
C LEU A 206 -19.01 -7.84 6.76
N ASN A 207 -19.67 -8.89 6.28
CA ASN A 207 -19.34 -10.27 6.62
C ASN A 207 -18.20 -10.78 5.72
N LEU A 208 -16.99 -10.28 5.93
CA LEU A 208 -15.81 -10.67 5.14
C LEU A 208 -15.04 -11.80 5.86
N ALA A 209 -14.68 -12.84 5.10
CA ALA A 209 -13.74 -13.85 5.61
C ALA A 209 -12.41 -13.19 6.00
N ASN A 210 -11.72 -13.74 7.00
CA ASN A 210 -10.39 -13.26 7.35
C ASN A 210 -9.40 -13.54 6.22
N PRO A 211 -8.41 -12.66 6.00
CA PRO A 211 -7.31 -12.94 5.09
C PRO A 211 -6.63 -14.26 5.49
N LYS A 212 -6.48 -15.17 4.54
CA LYS A 212 -5.93 -16.52 4.80
C LYS A 212 -4.54 -16.50 5.41
N MET A 213 -3.77 -15.46 5.14
CA MET A 213 -2.39 -15.31 5.58
C MET A 213 -2.23 -14.46 6.85
N MET A 214 -3.30 -13.94 7.44
CA MET A 214 -3.25 -12.93 8.51
C MET A 214 -2.35 -13.35 9.69
N ASP A 215 -2.50 -14.57 10.17
CA ASP A 215 -1.76 -15.09 11.34
C ASP A 215 -0.26 -15.28 11.04
N ILE A 216 0.13 -15.27 9.78
CA ILE A 216 1.50 -15.42 9.31
C ILE A 216 2.06 -14.09 8.83
N ALA A 217 1.32 -13.40 7.94
CA ALA A 217 1.80 -12.18 7.29
C ALA A 217 1.98 -11.03 8.28
N VAL A 218 1.04 -10.81 9.20
CA VAL A 218 1.14 -9.71 10.16
C VAL A 218 2.38 -9.83 11.07
N PRO A 219 2.64 -10.97 11.74
CA PRO A 219 3.89 -11.14 12.51
C PRO A 219 5.14 -11.07 11.65
N ALA A 220 5.13 -11.65 10.44
CA ALA A 220 6.24 -11.62 9.51
C ALA A 220 6.61 -10.20 9.08
N ASN A 221 5.61 -9.38 8.73
CA ASN A 221 5.78 -8.00 8.30
C ASN A 221 6.21 -7.08 9.45
N LYS A 222 5.76 -7.34 10.68
CA LYS A 222 6.25 -6.62 11.86
C LYS A 222 7.72 -6.91 12.13
N ARG A 223 8.16 -8.16 12.03
CA ARG A 223 9.56 -8.58 12.22
C ARG A 223 10.45 -8.30 11.01
N GLY A 224 9.87 -8.08 9.83
CA GLY A 224 10.59 -7.91 8.58
C GLY A 224 11.34 -9.18 8.17
N LEU A 225 10.62 -10.29 7.95
CA LEU A 225 11.25 -11.53 7.52
C LEU A 225 11.84 -11.41 6.12
N THR A 226 13.00 -12.03 5.90
CA THR A 226 13.55 -12.26 4.56
C THR A 226 12.91 -13.50 3.93
N LEU A 227 13.08 -13.68 2.61
CA LEU A 227 12.54 -14.84 1.89
C LEU A 227 13.05 -16.17 2.47
N GLU A 228 14.31 -16.23 2.87
CA GLU A 228 14.91 -17.41 3.52
C GLU A 228 14.22 -17.72 4.86
N GLN A 229 14.05 -16.71 5.71
CA GLN A 229 13.38 -16.85 7.01
C GLN A 229 11.91 -17.22 6.86
N PHE A 230 11.23 -16.64 5.88
CA PHE A 230 9.84 -16.95 5.58
C PHE A 230 9.68 -18.40 5.13
N ASN A 231 10.51 -18.91 4.19
CA ASN A 231 10.46 -20.28 3.73
C ASN A 231 10.73 -21.29 4.85
N VAL A 232 11.69 -21.02 5.75
CA VAL A 232 11.97 -21.87 6.92
C VAL A 232 10.77 -21.89 7.88
N SER A 233 10.17 -20.74 8.13
CA SER A 233 8.98 -20.65 9.00
C SER A 233 7.78 -21.38 8.41
N TRP A 234 7.61 -21.33 7.09
CA TRP A 234 6.51 -21.99 6.37
C TRP A 234 6.62 -23.51 6.35
N CYS A 235 7.85 -24.08 6.35
CA CYS A 235 8.06 -25.52 6.41
C CYS A 235 7.79 -26.14 7.80
N ASN A 236 7.59 -25.31 8.82
CA ASN A 236 7.32 -25.75 10.20
C ASN A 236 5.85 -25.68 10.61
N PHE A 237 4.95 -25.36 9.68
CA PHE A 237 3.48 -25.41 9.81
C PHE A 237 2.88 -26.40 8.82
#